data_5a4ce21f41208d19333733c22a8a9bd8
#
_entry.id   5a4ce21f41208d19333733c22a8a9bd8
#
_cell.length_a   1.000
_cell.length_b   1.000
_cell.length_c   1.000
_cell.angle_alpha   90.00
_cell.angle_beta   90.00
_cell.angle_gamma   90.00
#
_symmetry.space_group_name_H-M   'P 1'
#
loop_
_entity.id
_entity.type
_entity.pdbx_description
1 polymer ?
#
loop_
_entity_poly.entity_id
_entity_poly.type
_entity_poly.pdbx_seq_one_letter_code
_entity_poly.pdbx_strand_id
1 'polypeptide(L)'
;MHPVLAPGATDAQIAHQKREHEEQTREFRVLQAADNALKNLLVNAVDAPYIKDLRDRVTGFTTRSTRDILQYLYRTYGSVTPAQLSANDESFRAPYDGSTDLEASFNGIEDCLFMADKAGQPYSVRQTLTAASSAIIQSQRFLLAMREWHKLPPIARTRASFKATLLEEQKN
;
A
#
# COMPACT_ATOMS: atom_id res chain seq x y z
N MET A 1 -11.53 -34.42 -8.40
CA MET A 1 -12.09 -35.56 -7.67
C MET A 1 -13.55 -35.68 -8.04
N HIS A 2 -14.06 -36.87 -8.39
CA HIS A 2 -15.50 -37.09 -8.55
C HIS A 2 -16.15 -37.16 -7.17
N PRO A 3 -17.39 -36.58 -7.02
CA PRO A 3 -18.11 -36.72 -5.77
C PRO A 3 -18.37 -38.18 -5.44
N VAL A 4 -18.02 -38.61 -4.24
CA VAL A 4 -18.31 -39.95 -3.75
C VAL A 4 -19.78 -39.99 -3.32
N LEU A 5 -20.59 -40.68 -4.08
CA LEU A 5 -22.02 -40.84 -3.79
C LEU A 5 -22.22 -41.81 -2.64
N ALA A 6 -23.11 -41.46 -1.71
CA ALA A 6 -23.51 -42.39 -0.65
C ALA A 6 -24.35 -43.53 -1.25
N PRO A 7 -24.19 -44.81 -0.79
CA PRO A 7 -25.02 -45.90 -1.20
C PRO A 7 -26.50 -45.61 -0.89
N GLY A 8 -27.37 -45.62 -1.91
CA GLY A 8 -28.80 -45.34 -1.75
C GLY A 8 -29.24 -43.91 -1.98
N ALA A 9 -28.37 -43.07 -2.55
CA ALA A 9 -28.74 -41.67 -2.92
C ALA A 9 -29.87 -41.64 -3.97
N THR A 10 -30.86 -40.77 -3.79
CA THR A 10 -31.93 -40.54 -4.75
C THR A 10 -31.44 -39.78 -5.98
N ASP A 11 -32.11 -39.93 -7.13
CA ASP A 11 -31.76 -39.23 -8.38
C ASP A 11 -31.71 -37.70 -8.19
N ALA A 12 -32.57 -37.13 -7.33
CA ALA A 12 -32.57 -35.73 -6.98
C ALA A 12 -31.29 -35.32 -6.22
N GLN A 13 -30.81 -36.12 -5.28
CA GLN A 13 -29.58 -35.89 -4.53
C GLN A 13 -28.34 -35.98 -5.44
N ILE A 14 -28.36 -36.95 -6.36
CA ILE A 14 -27.29 -37.12 -7.36
C ILE A 14 -27.22 -35.89 -8.27
N ALA A 15 -28.37 -35.41 -8.76
CA ALA A 15 -28.44 -34.25 -9.61
C ALA A 15 -28.00 -32.97 -8.89
N HIS A 16 -28.35 -32.82 -7.60
CA HIS A 16 -27.89 -31.68 -6.77
C HIS A 16 -26.37 -31.67 -6.59
N GLN A 17 -25.79 -32.80 -6.16
CA GLN A 17 -24.34 -32.92 -5.97
C GLN A 17 -23.57 -32.70 -7.28
N LYS A 18 -24.09 -33.16 -8.40
CA LYS A 18 -23.48 -32.93 -9.72
C LYS A 18 -23.44 -31.45 -10.06
N ARG A 19 -24.53 -30.69 -9.82
CA ARG A 19 -24.58 -29.24 -10.04
C ARG A 19 -23.62 -28.50 -9.13
N GLU A 20 -23.59 -28.82 -7.83
CA GLU A 20 -22.63 -28.24 -6.89
C GLU A 20 -21.19 -28.47 -7.33
N HIS A 21 -20.86 -29.69 -7.75
CA HIS A 21 -19.53 -30.02 -8.23
C HIS A 21 -19.16 -29.28 -9.52
N GLU A 22 -20.12 -29.14 -10.45
CA GLU A 22 -19.95 -28.38 -11.68
C GLU A 22 -19.71 -26.90 -11.37
N GLU A 23 -20.45 -26.33 -10.43
CA GLU A 23 -20.30 -24.93 -9.98
C GLU A 23 -18.96 -24.71 -9.30
N GLN A 24 -18.58 -25.55 -8.32
CA GLN A 24 -17.27 -25.50 -7.66
C GLN A 24 -16.12 -25.64 -8.67
N THR A 25 -16.27 -26.51 -9.65
CA THR A 25 -15.25 -26.70 -10.70
C THR A 25 -15.14 -25.47 -11.58
N ARG A 26 -16.25 -24.80 -11.87
CA ARG A 26 -16.28 -23.56 -12.65
C ARG A 26 -15.60 -22.43 -11.86
N GLU A 27 -15.96 -22.25 -10.58
CA GLU A 27 -15.35 -21.27 -9.70
C GLU A 27 -13.83 -21.48 -9.57
N PHE A 28 -13.42 -22.72 -9.36
CA PHE A 28 -11.99 -23.06 -9.29
C PHE A 28 -11.24 -22.69 -10.56
N ARG A 29 -11.80 -22.95 -11.74
CA ARG A 29 -11.20 -22.58 -13.03
C ARG A 29 -11.08 -21.07 -13.19
N VAL A 30 -12.09 -20.31 -12.75
CA VAL A 30 -12.05 -18.83 -12.79
C VAL A 30 -10.96 -18.29 -11.86
N LEU A 31 -10.88 -18.78 -10.64
CA LEU A 31 -9.84 -18.40 -9.68
C LEU A 31 -8.43 -18.76 -10.17
N GLN A 32 -8.28 -19.94 -10.75
CA GLN A 32 -6.99 -20.36 -11.32
C GLN A 32 -6.60 -19.50 -12.53
N ALA A 33 -7.53 -19.15 -13.39
CA ALA A 33 -7.28 -18.26 -14.51
C ALA A 33 -6.89 -16.85 -14.03
N ALA A 34 -7.56 -16.33 -13.01
CA ALA A 34 -7.24 -15.04 -12.39
C ALA A 34 -5.83 -15.05 -11.75
N ASP A 35 -5.49 -16.09 -10.99
CA ASP A 35 -4.13 -16.23 -10.40
C ASP A 35 -3.06 -16.28 -11.48
N ASN A 36 -3.29 -17.04 -12.56
CA ASN A 36 -2.35 -17.09 -13.68
C ASN A 36 -2.20 -15.75 -14.39
N ALA A 37 -3.28 -15.00 -14.59
CA ALA A 37 -3.23 -13.67 -15.18
C ALA A 37 -2.45 -12.69 -14.28
N LEU A 38 -2.73 -12.67 -12.99
CA LEU A 38 -2.01 -11.85 -12.01
C LEU A 38 -0.52 -12.22 -11.93
N LYS A 39 -0.21 -13.52 -11.94
CA LYS A 39 1.16 -14.02 -11.97
C LYS A 39 1.93 -13.51 -13.20
N ASN A 40 1.31 -13.59 -14.37
CA ASN A 40 1.93 -13.09 -15.61
C ASN A 40 2.16 -11.58 -15.56
N LEU A 41 1.19 -10.80 -15.05
CA LEU A 41 1.36 -9.36 -14.85
C LEU A 41 2.51 -9.06 -13.90
N LEU A 42 2.59 -9.75 -12.77
CA LEU A 42 3.65 -9.59 -11.78
C LEU A 42 5.02 -9.94 -12.35
N VAL A 43 5.16 -11.08 -13.03
CA VAL A 43 6.42 -11.52 -13.63
C VAL A 43 6.89 -10.56 -14.72
N ASN A 44 5.96 -9.94 -15.48
CA ASN A 44 6.30 -8.96 -16.51
C ASN A 44 6.62 -7.57 -15.95
N ALA A 45 6.10 -7.24 -14.77
CA ALA A 45 6.33 -5.95 -14.11
C ALA A 45 7.63 -5.90 -13.30
N VAL A 46 8.18 -7.07 -12.94
CA VAL A 46 9.39 -7.18 -12.11
C VAL A 46 10.59 -7.56 -12.99
N ASP A 47 11.69 -6.82 -12.87
CA ASP A 47 12.91 -7.13 -13.60
C ASP A 47 13.44 -8.54 -13.26
N ALA A 48 13.89 -9.26 -14.28
CA ALA A 48 14.31 -10.65 -14.18
C ALA A 48 15.32 -10.96 -13.05
N PRO A 49 16.30 -10.10 -12.72
CA PRO A 49 17.23 -10.36 -11.62
C PRO A 49 16.56 -10.55 -10.26
N TYR A 50 15.45 -9.83 -9.99
CA TYR A 50 14.77 -9.87 -8.69
C TYR A 50 13.97 -11.15 -8.44
N ILE A 51 13.56 -11.85 -9.51
CA ILE A 51 12.75 -13.09 -9.44
C ILE A 51 13.47 -14.31 -9.99
N LYS A 52 14.74 -14.15 -10.36
CA LYS A 52 15.57 -15.20 -10.99
C LYS A 52 15.59 -16.48 -10.13
N ASP A 53 15.75 -16.36 -8.81
CA ASP A 53 15.88 -17.49 -7.90
C ASP A 53 14.59 -18.29 -7.72
N LEU A 54 13.43 -17.70 -8.08
CA LEU A 54 12.14 -18.37 -8.07
C LEU A 54 11.85 -19.14 -9.34
N ARG A 55 12.61 -18.87 -10.41
CA ARG A 55 12.40 -19.44 -11.72
C ARG A 55 12.95 -20.85 -11.78
N ASP A 56 12.10 -21.84 -11.98
CA ASP A 56 12.51 -23.18 -12.31
C ASP A 56 13.09 -23.24 -13.73
N ARG A 57 14.14 -24.04 -13.92
CA ARG A 57 14.83 -24.12 -15.22
C ARG A 57 14.00 -24.75 -16.33
N VAL A 58 13.04 -25.61 -15.97
CA VAL A 58 12.20 -26.37 -16.92
C VAL A 58 10.81 -25.75 -17.01
N THR A 59 10.18 -25.50 -15.86
CA THR A 59 8.78 -25.06 -15.78
C THR A 59 8.61 -23.54 -15.62
N GLY A 60 9.70 -22.79 -15.49
CA GLY A 60 9.65 -21.34 -15.28
C GLY A 60 8.98 -21.01 -13.95
N PHE A 61 7.89 -20.24 -13.98
CA PHE A 61 7.11 -19.86 -12.81
C PHE A 61 5.80 -20.66 -12.64
N THR A 62 5.60 -21.72 -13.44
CA THR A 62 4.33 -22.48 -13.49
C THR A 62 3.94 -23.09 -12.14
N THR A 63 4.94 -23.57 -11.39
CA THR A 63 4.74 -24.24 -10.09
C THR A 63 4.61 -23.27 -8.93
N ARG A 64 4.81 -21.95 -9.14
CA ARG A 64 4.72 -20.94 -8.10
C ARG A 64 3.37 -20.21 -8.18
N SER A 65 2.76 -19.96 -7.03
CA SER A 65 1.59 -19.09 -6.96
C SER A 65 2.02 -17.62 -7.00
N THR A 66 1.09 -16.73 -7.37
CA THR A 66 1.29 -15.28 -7.28
C THR A 66 1.69 -14.87 -5.85
N ARG A 67 1.07 -15.49 -4.86
CA ARG A 67 1.37 -15.26 -3.43
C ARG A 67 2.81 -15.60 -3.08
N ASP A 68 3.34 -16.73 -3.57
CA ASP A 68 4.73 -17.14 -3.28
C ASP A 68 5.73 -16.14 -3.83
N ILE A 69 5.48 -15.63 -5.05
CA ILE A 69 6.34 -14.62 -5.68
C ILE A 69 6.30 -13.32 -4.86
N LEU A 70 5.12 -12.83 -4.48
CA LEU A 70 4.96 -11.63 -3.65
C LEU A 70 5.63 -11.78 -2.28
N GLN A 71 5.47 -12.92 -1.61
CA GLN A 71 6.11 -13.19 -0.32
C GLN A 71 7.63 -13.22 -0.42
N TYR A 72 8.16 -13.80 -1.49
CA TYR A 72 9.60 -13.80 -1.75
C TYR A 72 10.13 -12.38 -1.96
N LEU A 73 9.50 -11.60 -2.83
CA LEU A 73 9.88 -10.22 -3.10
C LEU A 73 9.84 -9.37 -1.81
N TYR A 74 8.76 -9.49 -1.04
CA TYR A 74 8.61 -8.79 0.22
C TYR A 74 9.70 -9.18 1.23
N ARG A 75 9.96 -10.47 1.39
CA ARG A 75 10.97 -10.97 2.34
C ARG A 75 12.39 -10.59 1.93
N THR A 76 12.69 -10.60 0.64
CA THR A 76 14.05 -10.41 0.13
C THR A 76 14.39 -8.94 -0.09
N TYR A 77 13.41 -8.14 -0.54
CA TYR A 77 13.63 -6.75 -0.98
C TYR A 77 12.74 -5.74 -0.26
N GLY A 78 11.77 -6.19 0.53
CA GLY A 78 10.79 -5.32 1.20
C GLY A 78 11.32 -4.64 2.47
N SER A 79 12.57 -4.86 2.86
CA SER A 79 13.18 -4.15 3.99
C SER A 79 13.65 -2.76 3.55
N VAL A 80 13.25 -1.75 4.30
CA VAL A 80 13.74 -0.38 4.10
C VAL A 80 15.23 -0.33 4.46
N THR A 81 16.06 0.11 3.54
CA THR A 81 17.51 0.27 3.79
C THR A 81 17.79 1.55 4.58
N PRO A 82 18.92 1.63 5.31
CA PRO A 82 19.31 2.86 6.00
C PRO A 82 19.40 4.07 5.08
N ALA A 83 19.85 3.91 3.83
CA ALA A 83 19.92 4.98 2.84
C ALA A 83 18.53 5.49 2.45
N GLN A 84 17.55 4.57 2.25
CA GLN A 84 16.17 4.93 1.97
C GLN A 84 15.53 5.64 3.17
N LEU A 85 15.84 5.21 4.39
CA LEU A 85 15.32 5.87 5.59
C LEU A 85 15.89 7.28 5.75
N SER A 86 17.20 7.47 5.47
CA SER A 86 17.81 8.81 5.46
C SER A 86 17.18 9.73 4.42
N ALA A 87 16.98 9.25 3.19
CA ALA A 87 16.31 10.00 2.13
C ALA A 87 14.85 10.33 2.50
N ASN A 88 14.16 9.41 3.18
CA ASN A 88 12.81 9.62 3.71
C ASN A 88 12.79 10.73 4.78
N ASP A 89 13.76 10.75 5.69
CA ASP A 89 13.93 11.80 6.71
C ASP A 89 14.18 13.17 6.07
N GLU A 90 14.99 13.23 5.03
CA GLU A 90 15.26 14.46 4.28
C GLU A 90 13.98 14.97 3.59
N SER A 91 13.26 14.08 2.90
CA SER A 91 11.96 14.39 2.27
C SER A 91 10.92 14.84 3.28
N PHE A 92 10.85 14.18 4.44
CA PHE A 92 9.92 14.52 5.52
C PHE A 92 10.16 15.92 6.10
N ARG A 93 11.39 16.42 6.07
CA ARG A 93 11.78 17.73 6.59
C ARG A 93 11.93 18.81 5.50
N ALA A 94 11.73 18.42 4.25
CA ALA A 94 11.87 19.35 3.13
C ALA A 94 10.89 20.53 3.27
N PRO A 95 11.31 21.74 2.92
CA PRO A 95 10.42 22.89 2.85
C PRO A 95 9.27 22.64 1.87
N TYR A 96 8.09 23.18 2.16
CA TYR A 96 6.99 23.15 1.21
C TYR A 96 7.39 23.91 -0.07
N ASP A 97 7.32 23.19 -1.19
CA ASP A 97 7.47 23.83 -2.51
C ASP A 97 6.15 24.47 -2.91
N GLY A 98 6.14 25.80 -2.91
CA GLY A 98 4.96 26.57 -3.24
C GLY A 98 4.49 26.46 -4.70
N SER A 99 5.21 25.75 -5.56
CA SER A 99 4.78 25.42 -6.94
C SER A 99 3.91 24.15 -6.97
N THR A 100 3.95 23.32 -5.94
CA THR A 100 3.15 22.11 -5.82
C THR A 100 1.83 22.38 -5.12
N ASP A 101 0.83 21.56 -5.44
CA ASP A 101 -0.43 21.57 -4.71
C ASP A 101 -0.22 21.17 -3.23
N LEU A 102 -0.91 21.87 -2.34
CA LEU A 102 -0.86 21.60 -0.90
C LEU A 102 -1.29 20.16 -0.58
N GLU A 103 -2.28 19.64 -1.30
CA GLU A 103 -2.74 18.25 -1.15
C GLU A 103 -1.64 17.26 -1.51
N ALA A 104 -0.90 17.51 -2.59
CA ALA A 104 0.23 16.68 -2.99
C ALA A 104 1.34 16.67 -1.93
N SER A 105 1.59 17.81 -1.28
CA SER A 105 2.54 17.89 -0.17
C SER A 105 2.10 17.10 1.05
N PHE A 106 0.81 17.11 1.39
CA PHE A 106 0.29 16.28 2.47
C PHE A 106 0.40 14.79 2.14
N ASN A 107 0.12 14.38 0.91
CA ASN A 107 0.30 13.01 0.47
C ASN A 107 1.77 12.58 0.58
N GLY A 108 2.72 13.44 0.22
CA GLY A 108 4.14 13.19 0.41
C GLY A 108 4.53 12.97 1.88
N ILE A 109 3.93 13.73 2.81
CA ILE A 109 4.12 13.51 4.26
C ILE A 109 3.55 12.14 4.67
N GLU A 110 2.36 11.76 4.18
CA GLU A 110 1.76 10.44 4.47
C GLU A 110 2.66 9.30 3.97
N ASP A 111 3.22 9.42 2.78
CA ASP A 111 4.16 8.44 2.22
C ASP A 111 5.42 8.31 3.10
N CYS A 112 5.96 9.42 3.60
CA CYS A 112 7.08 9.42 4.52
C CYS A 112 6.74 8.73 5.85
N LEU A 113 5.55 8.97 6.39
CA LEU A 113 5.07 8.32 7.62
C LEU A 113 4.91 6.82 7.42
N PHE A 114 4.34 6.40 6.29
CA PHE A 114 4.17 5.00 5.94
C PHE A 114 5.53 4.28 5.82
N MET A 115 6.50 4.91 5.15
CA MET A 115 7.84 4.33 5.00
C MET A 115 8.56 4.18 6.36
N ALA A 116 8.48 5.19 7.22
CA ALA A 116 9.07 5.14 8.56
C ALA A 116 8.43 4.06 9.44
N ASP A 117 7.11 3.90 9.36
CA ASP A 117 6.38 2.82 10.05
C ASP A 117 6.85 1.44 9.57
N LYS A 118 6.96 1.24 8.25
CA LYS A 118 7.47 0.00 7.65
C LYS A 118 8.91 -0.30 8.04
N ALA A 119 9.72 0.72 8.28
CA ALA A 119 11.09 0.58 8.79
C ALA A 119 11.14 0.29 10.31
N GLY A 120 10.00 0.26 11.01
CA GLY A 120 9.94 0.10 12.47
C GLY A 120 10.38 1.34 13.25
N GLN A 121 10.40 2.51 12.62
CA GLN A 121 10.79 3.80 13.21
C GLN A 121 9.71 4.87 12.98
N PRO A 122 8.47 4.66 13.46
CA PRO A 122 7.35 5.55 13.21
C PRO A 122 7.59 6.94 13.83
N TYR A 123 7.25 7.98 13.09
CA TYR A 123 7.24 9.33 13.63
C TYR A 123 6.07 9.53 14.60
N SER A 124 6.33 10.20 15.71
CA SER A 124 5.26 10.62 16.62
C SER A 124 4.42 11.73 16.01
N VAL A 125 3.18 11.88 16.50
CA VAL A 125 2.27 12.99 16.10
C VAL A 125 2.95 14.36 16.28
N ARG A 126 3.70 14.54 17.37
CA ARG A 126 4.44 15.76 17.63
C ARG A 126 5.52 16.03 16.58
N GLN A 127 6.32 15.02 16.21
CA GLN A 127 7.34 15.15 15.17
C GLN A 127 6.70 15.52 13.83
N THR A 128 5.58 14.87 13.48
CA THR A 128 4.86 15.16 12.24
C THR A 128 4.36 16.59 12.18
N LEU A 129 3.72 17.07 13.24
CA LEU A 129 3.24 18.46 13.30
C LEU A 129 4.39 19.47 13.28
N THR A 130 5.49 19.18 13.96
CA THR A 130 6.67 20.05 13.95
C THR A 130 7.28 20.12 12.56
N ALA A 131 7.48 18.98 11.88
CA ALA A 131 8.03 18.97 10.52
C ALA A 131 7.13 19.70 9.53
N ALA A 132 5.83 19.39 9.53
CA ALA A 132 4.85 20.05 8.66
C ALA A 132 4.79 21.58 8.89
N SER A 133 4.76 22.01 10.17
CA SER A 133 4.78 23.44 10.50
C SER A 133 6.07 24.12 10.04
N SER A 134 7.22 23.48 10.24
CA SER A 134 8.52 24.01 9.81
C SER A 134 8.59 24.15 8.29
N ALA A 135 8.10 23.14 7.55
CA ALA A 135 8.07 23.15 6.10
C ALA A 135 7.26 24.35 5.54
N ILE A 136 6.08 24.59 6.13
CA ILE A 136 5.21 25.72 5.75
C ILE A 136 5.85 27.06 6.13
N ILE A 137 6.41 27.21 7.34
CA ILE A 137 7.06 28.45 7.78
C ILE A 137 8.27 28.79 6.89
N GLN A 138 9.09 27.80 6.53
CA GLN A 138 10.25 28.00 5.66
C GLN A 138 9.85 28.44 4.24
N SER A 139 8.70 28.00 3.75
CA SER A 139 8.18 28.45 2.45
C SER A 139 7.70 29.91 2.45
N GLN A 140 7.55 30.54 3.61
CA GLN A 140 6.95 31.87 3.82
C GLN A 140 5.53 32.01 3.26
N ARG A 141 4.86 30.90 2.98
CA ARG A 141 3.46 30.85 2.57
C ARG A 141 2.56 30.51 3.76
N PHE A 142 1.29 30.81 3.63
CA PHE A 142 0.28 30.47 4.65
C PHE A 142 0.60 31.03 6.05
N LEU A 143 1.22 32.21 6.12
CA LEU A 143 1.62 32.80 7.40
C LEU A 143 0.41 33.17 8.26
N LEU A 144 -0.71 33.57 7.64
CA LEU A 144 -1.96 33.85 8.36
C LEU A 144 -2.56 32.57 8.94
N ALA A 145 -2.69 31.51 8.12
CA ALA A 145 -3.16 30.22 8.59
C ALA A 145 -2.30 29.69 9.73
N MET A 146 -0.98 29.81 9.62
CA MET A 146 -0.06 29.40 10.69
C MET A 146 -0.29 30.16 11.98
N ARG A 147 -0.53 31.47 11.89
CA ARG A 147 -0.84 32.30 13.06
C ARG A 147 -2.15 31.87 13.71
N GLU A 148 -3.20 31.64 12.93
CA GLU A 148 -4.50 31.19 13.46
C GLU A 148 -4.40 29.78 14.06
N TRP A 149 -3.71 28.87 13.40
CA TRP A 149 -3.49 27.50 13.93
C TRP A 149 -2.71 27.53 15.26
N HIS A 150 -1.72 28.42 15.41
CA HIS A 150 -0.98 28.55 16.68
C HIS A 150 -1.79 29.16 17.82
N LYS A 151 -2.92 29.80 17.55
CA LYS A 151 -3.86 30.27 18.58
C LYS A 151 -4.72 29.13 19.14
N LEU A 152 -4.84 28.02 18.42
CA LEU A 152 -5.60 26.87 18.91
C LEU A 152 -4.99 26.31 20.19
N PRO A 153 -5.80 25.80 21.12
CA PRO A 153 -5.28 25.10 22.28
C PRO A 153 -4.53 23.82 21.86
N PRO A 154 -3.51 23.37 22.61
CA PRO A 154 -2.68 22.23 22.24
C PRO A 154 -3.45 20.95 21.85
N ILE A 155 -4.58 20.70 22.52
CA ILE A 155 -5.44 19.54 22.26
C ILE A 155 -6.12 19.62 20.88
N ALA A 156 -6.37 20.80 20.37
CA ALA A 156 -6.99 21.04 19.06
C ALA A 156 -5.95 21.08 17.92
N ARG A 157 -4.66 21.11 18.23
CA ARG A 157 -3.57 21.11 17.24
C ARG A 157 -3.34 19.68 16.74
N THR A 158 -4.19 19.24 15.85
CA THR A 158 -4.11 17.92 15.20
C THR A 158 -3.65 18.08 13.75
N ARG A 159 -3.27 16.97 13.11
CA ARG A 159 -2.98 16.96 11.66
C ARG A 159 -4.18 17.41 10.83
N ALA A 160 -5.37 16.98 11.23
CA ALA A 160 -6.61 17.36 10.54
C ALA A 160 -6.89 18.85 10.64
N SER A 161 -6.76 19.46 11.84
CA SER A 161 -6.94 20.91 12.01
C SER A 161 -5.84 21.68 11.28
N PHE A 162 -4.60 21.20 11.26
CA PHE A 162 -3.50 21.82 10.51
C PHE A 162 -3.81 21.89 9.01
N LYS A 163 -4.17 20.74 8.43
CA LYS A 163 -4.55 20.65 7.01
C LYS A 163 -5.74 21.55 6.68
N ALA A 164 -6.78 21.52 7.49
CA ALA A 164 -8.00 22.30 7.28
C ALA A 164 -7.70 23.82 7.26
N THR A 165 -6.90 24.31 8.22
CA THR A 165 -6.55 25.72 8.33
C THR A 165 -5.75 26.21 7.11
N LEU A 166 -4.83 25.38 6.60
CA LEU A 166 -4.05 25.73 5.40
C LEU A 166 -4.89 25.72 4.13
N LEU A 167 -5.80 24.74 3.98
CA LEU A 167 -6.70 24.65 2.83
C LEU A 167 -7.73 25.80 2.80
N GLU A 168 -8.11 26.32 3.96
CA GLU A 168 -8.96 27.51 4.04
C GLU A 168 -8.25 28.76 3.48
N GLU A 169 -7.00 28.99 3.84
CA GLU A 169 -6.22 30.13 3.31
C GLU A 169 -5.95 29.99 1.81
N GLN A 170 -5.77 28.79 1.30
CA GLN A 170 -5.55 28.54 -0.13
C GLN A 170 -6.76 28.94 -1.00
N LYS A 171 -7.97 28.89 -0.44
CA LYS A 171 -9.22 29.23 -1.16
C LYS A 171 -9.52 30.74 -1.21
N ASN A 172 -8.87 31.52 -0.37
CA ASN A 172 -9.05 32.98 -0.26
C ASN A 172 -7.98 33.73 -1.03
#